data_9ab32b94f4a8b3907191e5d28627453c
#
_entry.id   9ab32b94f4a8b3907191e5d28627453c
#
_cell.length_a   1.000
_cell.length_b   1.000
_cell.length_c   1.000
_cell.angle_alpha   90.00
_cell.angle_beta   90.00
_cell.angle_gamma   90.00
#
_symmetry.space_group_name_H-M   'P 1'
#
loop_
_entity.id
_entity.type
_entity.pdbx_description
1 polymer ?
#
loop_
_entity_poly.entity_id
_entity_poly.type
_entity_poly.pdbx_seq_one_letter_code
_entity_poly.pdbx_strand_id
1 'polypeptide(L)'
;TLNSISESVTPELTDEWVDSNFGISDDLHTVDQLRSYFNDALYATNYENAIVDYLMSNSTFKELPSEITSYYIRMFLNYYNQYATAYGMDLNAFAQTQGYTDADAMLAASDAYFEHLAKQDLILQAVAETKSLAPTQEELDDANSTYADTYGENRAHLNALQSCVLDWLGENSTVA
;
A
#
# COMPACT_ATOMS: atom_id res chain seq x y z
N THR A 1 48.07 0.88 -1.78
CA THR A 1 47.95 -0.11 -2.87
C THR A 1 46.45 -0.23 -3.16
N LEU A 2 46.04 0.12 -4.38
CA LEU A 2 44.64 -0.08 -4.86
C LEU A 2 44.51 -1.55 -5.24
N ASN A 3 43.61 -2.30 -4.57
CA ASN A 3 43.51 -3.73 -4.75
C ASN A 3 42.42 -4.14 -5.77
N SER A 4 41.43 -3.28 -5.98
CA SER A 4 40.40 -3.47 -7.05
C SER A 4 39.71 -2.15 -7.37
N ILE A 5 39.26 -2.02 -8.60
CA ILE A 5 38.29 -1.01 -9.05
C ILE A 5 37.10 -1.82 -9.60
N SER A 6 35.91 -1.51 -9.13
CA SER A 6 34.67 -2.06 -9.69
C SER A 6 33.82 -0.93 -10.23
N GLU A 7 33.26 -1.14 -11.40
CA GLU A 7 32.29 -0.27 -12.04
C GLU A 7 30.93 -0.95 -11.96
N SER A 8 29.90 -0.19 -11.57
CA SER A 8 28.53 -0.68 -11.60
C SER A 8 27.97 -0.46 -13.01
N VAL A 9 27.76 -1.56 -13.73
CA VAL A 9 27.17 -1.55 -15.06
C VAL A 9 25.74 -2.09 -14.96
N THR A 10 24.77 -1.30 -15.47
CA THR A 10 23.40 -1.82 -15.62
C THR A 10 23.42 -2.82 -16.80
N PRO A 11 23.11 -4.10 -16.57
CA PRO A 11 23.08 -5.08 -17.66
C PRO A 11 21.97 -4.74 -18.66
N GLU A 12 22.16 -5.15 -19.91
CA GLU A 12 21.12 -5.06 -20.93
C GLU A 12 19.96 -5.98 -20.56
N LEU A 13 18.74 -5.49 -20.69
CA LEU A 13 17.54 -6.27 -20.46
C LEU A 13 17.28 -7.14 -21.69
N THR A 14 17.49 -8.45 -21.56
CA THR A 14 17.30 -9.44 -22.62
C THR A 14 16.24 -10.47 -22.27
N ASP A 15 15.70 -11.18 -23.25
CA ASP A 15 14.74 -12.27 -23.04
C ASP A 15 15.34 -13.38 -22.15
N GLU A 16 16.61 -13.72 -22.34
CA GLU A 16 17.30 -14.72 -21.51
C GLU A 16 17.41 -14.27 -20.06
N TRP A 17 17.59 -12.97 -19.82
CA TRP A 17 17.61 -12.43 -18.46
C TRP A 17 16.22 -12.52 -17.83
N VAL A 18 15.17 -12.19 -18.58
CA VAL A 18 13.77 -12.28 -18.10
C VAL A 18 13.40 -13.72 -17.78
N ASP A 19 13.63 -14.65 -18.68
CA ASP A 19 13.37 -16.08 -18.49
C ASP A 19 14.09 -16.64 -17.27
N SER A 20 15.36 -16.28 -17.08
CA SER A 20 16.16 -16.76 -15.95
C SER A 20 15.70 -16.22 -14.59
N ASN A 21 15.10 -15.03 -14.54
CA ASN A 21 14.70 -14.38 -13.28
C ASN A 21 13.20 -14.50 -12.97
N PHE A 22 12.34 -14.59 -13.97
CA PHE A 22 10.88 -14.58 -13.84
C PHE A 22 10.19 -15.77 -14.51
N GLY A 23 10.90 -16.56 -15.33
CA GLY A 23 10.30 -17.66 -16.08
C GLY A 23 9.67 -18.75 -15.20
N ILE A 24 10.27 -19.05 -14.04
CA ILE A 24 9.77 -20.10 -13.12
C ILE A 24 8.68 -19.56 -12.19
N SER A 25 8.83 -18.33 -11.68
CA SER A 25 7.92 -17.77 -10.70
C SER A 25 6.68 -17.13 -11.30
N ASP A 26 6.83 -16.46 -12.46
CA ASP A 26 5.82 -15.58 -13.01
C ASP A 26 5.44 -15.93 -14.46
N ASP A 27 6.00 -17.01 -15.02
CA ASP A 27 5.79 -17.45 -16.40
C ASP A 27 6.10 -16.35 -17.45
N LEU A 28 7.11 -15.50 -17.16
CA LEU A 28 7.55 -14.42 -18.04
C LEU A 28 8.88 -14.79 -18.69
N HIS A 29 8.88 -14.90 -20.01
CA HIS A 29 10.02 -15.40 -20.79
C HIS A 29 10.64 -14.34 -21.72
N THR A 30 9.98 -13.20 -21.93
CA THR A 30 10.46 -12.16 -22.84
C THR A 30 10.36 -10.77 -22.21
N VAL A 31 11.18 -9.84 -22.70
CA VAL A 31 11.16 -8.43 -22.31
C VAL A 31 9.78 -7.81 -22.58
N ASP A 32 9.12 -8.21 -23.66
CA ASP A 32 7.79 -7.68 -23.98
C ASP A 32 6.72 -8.20 -23.01
N GLN A 33 6.78 -9.46 -22.58
CA GLN A 33 5.90 -9.99 -21.53
C GLN A 33 6.13 -9.26 -20.19
N LEU A 34 7.39 -9.06 -19.80
CA LEU A 34 7.72 -8.32 -18.58
C LEU A 34 7.23 -6.89 -18.62
N ARG A 35 7.37 -6.21 -19.76
CA ARG A 35 6.84 -4.84 -19.94
C ARG A 35 5.32 -4.79 -19.87
N SER A 36 4.64 -5.74 -20.53
CA SER A 36 3.17 -5.82 -20.47
C SER A 36 2.70 -6.03 -19.04
N TYR A 37 3.30 -7.00 -18.34
CA TYR A 37 2.99 -7.29 -16.94
C TYR A 37 3.09 -6.03 -16.04
N PHE A 38 4.19 -5.28 -16.14
CA PHE A 38 4.34 -4.04 -15.36
C PHE A 38 3.41 -2.92 -15.82
N ASN A 39 3.15 -2.81 -17.12
CA ASN A 39 2.21 -1.80 -17.63
C ASN A 39 0.79 -2.08 -17.15
N ASP A 40 0.35 -3.34 -17.18
CA ASP A 40 -0.97 -3.74 -16.73
C ASP A 40 -1.14 -3.52 -15.22
N ALA A 41 -0.11 -3.89 -14.42
CA ALA A 41 -0.10 -3.64 -12.98
C ALA A 41 -0.10 -2.13 -12.64
N LEU A 42 0.70 -1.32 -13.33
CA LEU A 42 0.73 0.12 -13.15
C LEU A 42 -0.58 0.77 -13.59
N TYR A 43 -1.18 0.30 -14.69
CA TYR A 43 -2.47 0.82 -15.15
C TYR A 43 -3.55 0.55 -14.10
N ALA A 44 -3.66 -0.68 -13.60
CA ALA A 44 -4.62 -1.04 -12.57
C ALA A 44 -4.46 -0.17 -11.31
N THR A 45 -3.24 -0.07 -10.78
CA THR A 45 -2.95 0.76 -9.60
C THR A 45 -3.26 2.24 -9.82
N ASN A 46 -2.89 2.80 -10.98
CA ASN A 46 -3.17 4.20 -11.29
C ASN A 46 -4.68 4.45 -11.47
N TYR A 47 -5.39 3.49 -12.03
CA TYR A 47 -6.83 3.55 -12.21
C TYR A 47 -7.57 3.54 -10.88
N GLU A 48 -7.23 2.61 -9.98
CA GLU A 48 -7.77 2.56 -8.63
C GLU A 48 -7.51 3.85 -7.84
N ASN A 49 -6.27 4.34 -7.88
CA ASN A 49 -5.91 5.61 -7.24
C ASN A 49 -6.72 6.78 -7.80
N ALA A 50 -6.90 6.86 -9.12
CA ALA A 50 -7.69 7.91 -9.75
C ALA A 50 -9.17 7.87 -9.33
N ILE A 51 -9.75 6.67 -9.18
CA ILE A 51 -11.11 6.49 -8.67
C ILE A 51 -11.21 6.97 -7.22
N VAL A 52 -10.29 6.53 -6.36
CA VAL A 52 -10.26 6.94 -4.95
C VAL A 52 -10.10 8.45 -4.83
N ASP A 53 -9.17 9.05 -5.56
CA ASP A 53 -8.92 10.49 -5.57
C ASP A 53 -10.16 11.27 -6.05
N TYR A 54 -10.86 10.76 -7.08
CA TYR A 54 -12.12 11.36 -7.53
C TYR A 54 -13.20 11.30 -6.45
N LEU A 55 -13.39 10.15 -5.82
CA LEU A 55 -14.35 9.98 -4.74
C LEU A 55 -13.99 10.89 -3.55
N MET A 56 -12.72 10.95 -3.17
CA MET A 56 -12.22 11.81 -2.10
C MET A 56 -12.50 13.30 -2.38
N SER A 57 -12.22 13.75 -3.60
CA SER A 57 -12.38 15.15 -4.01
C SER A 57 -13.85 15.59 -4.14
N ASN A 58 -14.75 14.64 -4.40
CA ASN A 58 -16.19 14.90 -4.62
C ASN A 58 -17.05 14.50 -3.41
N SER A 59 -16.44 14.12 -2.29
CA SER A 59 -17.17 13.74 -1.08
C SER A 59 -17.00 14.76 0.03
N THR A 60 -17.99 14.84 0.91
CA THR A 60 -17.96 15.69 2.09
C THR A 60 -17.89 14.83 3.34
N PHE A 61 -16.87 15.05 4.14
CA PHE A 61 -16.69 14.40 5.44
C PHE A 61 -17.19 15.34 6.53
N LYS A 62 -18.04 14.84 7.43
CA LYS A 62 -18.52 15.64 8.57
C LYS A 62 -17.47 15.69 9.66
N GLU A 63 -17.14 14.54 10.21
CA GLU A 63 -16.17 14.36 11.27
C GLU A 63 -15.51 13.00 11.08
N LEU A 64 -14.21 12.94 11.27
CA LEU A 64 -13.49 11.67 11.20
C LEU A 64 -13.50 11.05 12.61
N PRO A 65 -13.95 9.76 12.75
CA PRO A 65 -13.84 9.07 14.01
C PRO A 65 -12.38 8.99 14.46
N SER A 66 -12.13 9.47 15.68
CA SER A 66 -10.76 9.48 16.26
C SER A 66 -10.14 8.08 16.38
N GLU A 67 -10.97 7.06 16.44
CA GLU A 67 -10.56 5.65 16.51
C GLU A 67 -9.83 5.21 15.24
N ILE A 68 -10.27 5.67 14.06
CA ILE A 68 -9.66 5.33 12.78
C ILE A 68 -8.30 6.02 12.64
N THR A 69 -8.23 7.31 12.92
CA THR A 69 -6.95 8.05 12.89
C THR A 69 -5.97 7.50 13.93
N SER A 70 -6.45 7.20 15.15
CA SER A 70 -5.63 6.59 16.20
C SER A 70 -5.10 5.20 15.82
N TYR A 71 -5.85 4.45 15.00
CA TYR A 71 -5.36 3.18 14.46
C TYR A 71 -4.14 3.39 13.57
N TYR A 72 -4.20 4.33 12.61
CA TYR A 72 -3.08 4.64 11.72
C TYR A 72 -1.88 5.20 12.46
N ILE A 73 -2.10 6.06 13.45
CA ILE A 73 -1.03 6.56 14.34
C ILE A 73 -0.32 5.40 15.03
N ARG A 74 -1.07 4.46 15.63
CA ARG A 74 -0.46 3.28 16.28
C ARG A 74 0.32 2.40 15.31
N MET A 75 -0.21 2.17 14.10
CA MET A 75 0.49 1.40 13.08
C MET A 75 1.81 2.08 12.68
N PHE A 76 1.77 3.38 12.44
CA PHE A 76 2.94 4.17 12.10
C PHE A 76 4.01 4.08 13.21
N LEU A 77 3.62 4.33 14.46
CA LEU A 77 4.54 4.26 15.59
C LEU A 77 5.13 2.85 15.77
N ASN A 78 4.31 1.80 15.63
CA ASN A 78 4.80 0.43 15.73
C ASN A 78 5.80 0.10 14.61
N TYR A 79 5.48 0.47 13.38
CA TYR A 79 6.37 0.24 12.24
C TYR A 79 7.72 0.92 12.43
N TYR A 80 7.74 2.22 12.70
CA TYR A 80 8.99 2.95 12.83
C TYR A 80 9.76 2.61 14.11
N ASN A 81 9.08 2.22 15.18
CA ASN A 81 9.75 1.75 16.39
C ASN A 81 10.46 0.40 16.17
N GLN A 82 9.84 -0.53 15.43
CA GLN A 82 10.50 -1.78 15.05
C GLN A 82 11.71 -1.49 14.15
N TYR A 83 11.55 -0.59 13.19
CA TYR A 83 12.62 -0.19 12.29
C TYR A 83 13.79 0.46 13.05
N ALA A 84 13.52 1.44 13.90
CA ALA A 84 14.52 2.07 14.76
C ALA A 84 15.27 1.03 15.63
N THR A 85 14.52 0.12 16.25
CA THR A 85 15.09 -0.95 17.09
C THR A 85 16.02 -1.86 16.30
N ALA A 86 15.68 -2.21 15.05
CA ALA A 86 16.54 -3.02 14.19
C ALA A 86 17.89 -2.35 13.88
N TYR A 87 17.95 -1.02 13.92
CA TYR A 87 19.18 -0.23 13.79
C TYR A 87 19.82 0.14 15.15
N GLY A 88 19.33 -0.40 16.26
CA GLY A 88 19.83 -0.11 17.59
C GLY A 88 19.55 1.31 18.10
N MET A 89 18.49 1.94 17.58
CA MET A 89 18.07 3.30 17.92
C MET A 89 16.74 3.27 18.66
N ASP A 90 16.45 4.34 19.42
CA ASP A 90 15.07 4.66 19.79
C ASP A 90 14.38 5.48 18.70
N LEU A 91 13.07 5.65 18.83
CA LEU A 91 12.26 6.34 17.83
C LEU A 91 12.64 7.83 17.65
N ASN A 92 13.07 8.52 18.72
CA ASN A 92 13.54 9.89 18.63
C ASN A 92 14.85 10.01 17.83
N ALA A 93 15.82 9.14 18.11
CA ALA A 93 17.07 9.09 17.36
C ALA A 93 16.80 8.74 15.88
N PHE A 94 15.89 7.81 15.60
CA PHE A 94 15.47 7.51 14.23
C PHE A 94 14.85 8.73 13.56
N ALA A 95 13.89 9.40 14.18
CA ALA A 95 13.25 10.61 13.64
C ALA A 95 14.27 11.70 13.29
N GLN A 96 15.32 11.87 14.11
CA GLN A 96 16.40 12.80 13.82
C GLN A 96 17.19 12.41 12.56
N THR A 97 17.40 11.13 12.30
CA THR A 97 18.04 10.69 11.03
C THR A 97 17.18 11.01 9.80
N GLN A 98 15.88 11.14 10.00
CA GLN A 98 14.91 11.51 8.93
C GLN A 98 14.72 13.04 8.82
N GLY A 99 15.44 13.84 9.61
CA GLY A 99 15.41 15.31 9.57
C GLY A 99 14.36 15.96 10.47
N TYR A 100 13.71 15.21 11.34
CA TYR A 100 12.78 15.73 12.36
C TYR A 100 13.51 16.01 13.66
N THR A 101 12.95 16.88 14.51
CA THR A 101 13.53 17.17 15.84
C THR A 101 13.40 15.99 16.80
N ASP A 102 12.29 15.26 16.72
CA ASP A 102 11.93 14.12 17.55
C ASP A 102 10.79 13.31 16.91
N ALA A 103 10.34 12.25 17.58
CA ALA A 103 9.25 11.40 17.13
C ALA A 103 7.89 12.12 17.07
N ASP A 104 7.65 13.06 17.97
CA ASP A 104 6.39 13.84 17.99
C ASP A 104 6.33 14.78 16.77
N ALA A 105 7.43 15.41 16.39
CA ALA A 105 7.51 16.22 15.16
C ALA A 105 7.32 15.38 13.90
N MET A 106 7.89 14.17 13.85
CA MET A 106 7.68 13.22 12.76
C MET A 106 6.21 12.78 12.67
N LEU A 107 5.58 12.51 13.81
CA LEU A 107 4.17 12.14 13.88
C LEU A 107 3.27 13.30 13.40
N ALA A 108 3.48 14.52 13.93
CA ALA A 108 2.73 15.69 13.54
C ALA A 108 2.85 16.04 12.05
N ALA A 109 4.01 15.81 11.44
CA ALA A 109 4.21 15.97 10.00
C ALA A 109 3.41 14.95 9.16
N SER A 110 2.93 13.87 9.78
CA SER A 110 2.18 12.80 9.13
C SER A 110 0.66 12.90 9.34
N ASP A 111 0.16 13.89 10.08
CA ASP A 111 -1.28 14.03 10.42
C ASP A 111 -2.17 14.04 9.18
N ALA A 112 -1.81 14.81 8.16
CA ALA A 112 -2.57 14.87 6.90
C ALA A 112 -2.63 13.51 6.18
N TYR A 113 -1.60 12.71 6.31
CA TYR A 113 -1.56 11.35 5.78
C TYR A 113 -2.52 10.42 6.54
N PHE A 114 -2.56 10.49 7.86
CA PHE A 114 -3.49 9.69 8.66
C PHE A 114 -4.95 10.08 8.39
N GLU A 115 -5.23 11.37 8.24
CA GLU A 115 -6.55 11.84 7.83
C GLU A 115 -6.93 11.32 6.43
N HIS A 116 -6.00 11.33 5.49
CA HIS A 116 -6.23 10.82 4.14
C HIS A 116 -6.61 9.33 4.18
N LEU A 117 -5.85 8.50 4.89
CA LEU A 117 -6.14 7.08 5.04
C LEU A 117 -7.49 6.82 5.72
N ALA A 118 -7.81 7.58 6.77
CA ALA A 118 -9.11 7.48 7.44
C ALA A 118 -10.29 7.85 6.52
N LYS A 119 -10.12 8.88 5.69
CA LYS A 119 -11.12 9.28 4.69
C LYS A 119 -11.30 8.21 3.61
N GLN A 120 -10.20 7.61 3.18
CA GLN A 120 -10.24 6.49 2.21
C GLN A 120 -11.00 5.29 2.76
N ASP A 121 -10.72 4.86 3.99
CA ASP A 121 -11.46 3.78 4.64
C ASP A 121 -12.97 4.06 4.67
N LEU A 122 -13.35 5.28 5.09
CA LEU A 122 -14.76 5.67 5.20
C LEU A 122 -15.48 5.76 3.84
N ILE A 123 -14.79 6.22 2.80
CA ILE A 123 -15.37 6.32 1.46
C ILE A 123 -15.61 4.93 0.87
N LEU A 124 -14.65 4.03 0.97
CA LEU A 124 -14.80 2.66 0.48
C LEU A 124 -15.88 1.92 1.26
N GLN A 125 -15.95 2.12 2.58
CA GLN A 125 -17.04 1.58 3.40
C GLN A 125 -18.40 2.12 2.96
N ALA A 126 -18.53 3.41 2.69
CA ALA A 126 -19.79 4.02 2.22
C ALA A 126 -20.22 3.49 0.85
N VAL A 127 -19.28 3.22 -0.05
CA VAL A 127 -19.56 2.56 -1.35
C VAL A 127 -20.06 1.14 -1.11
N ALA A 128 -19.38 0.35 -0.26
CA ALA A 128 -19.79 -1.00 0.08
C ALA A 128 -21.21 -1.04 0.62
N GLU A 129 -21.55 -0.18 1.56
CA GLU A 129 -22.89 -0.09 2.15
C GLU A 129 -23.94 0.32 1.10
N THR A 130 -23.64 1.34 0.28
CA THR A 130 -24.56 1.85 -0.75
C THR A 130 -24.84 0.82 -1.82
N LYS A 131 -23.86 0.01 -2.17
CA LYS A 131 -23.95 -1.00 -3.23
C LYS A 131 -24.23 -2.40 -2.70
N SER A 132 -24.31 -2.57 -1.39
CA SER A 132 -24.47 -3.87 -0.72
C SER A 132 -23.35 -4.86 -1.11
N LEU A 133 -22.12 -4.38 -1.19
CA LEU A 133 -20.95 -5.19 -1.49
C LEU A 133 -20.44 -5.84 -0.21
N ALA A 134 -20.04 -7.07 -0.32
CA ALA A 134 -19.38 -7.80 0.77
C ALA A 134 -18.40 -8.80 0.16
N PRO A 135 -17.22 -8.98 0.77
CA PRO A 135 -16.30 -10.01 0.33
C PRO A 135 -16.90 -11.41 0.53
N THR A 136 -16.52 -12.32 -0.33
CA THR A 136 -16.83 -13.75 -0.19
C THR A 136 -16.11 -14.37 1.00
N GLN A 137 -16.52 -15.58 1.41
CA GLN A 137 -15.80 -16.29 2.48
C GLN A 137 -14.36 -16.63 2.06
N GLU A 138 -14.11 -16.94 0.81
CA GLU A 138 -12.77 -17.22 0.27
C GLU A 138 -11.87 -15.99 0.38
N GLU A 139 -12.35 -14.81 -0.02
CA GLU A 139 -11.59 -13.55 0.11
C GLU A 139 -11.31 -13.18 1.59
N LEU A 140 -12.24 -13.46 2.49
CA LEU A 140 -12.02 -13.28 3.93
C LEU A 140 -10.96 -14.25 4.48
N ASP A 141 -10.99 -15.51 4.08
CA ASP A 141 -10.03 -16.53 4.50
C ASP A 141 -8.63 -16.20 3.96
N ASP A 142 -8.51 -15.76 2.72
CA ASP A 142 -7.26 -15.32 2.10
C ASP A 142 -6.70 -14.06 2.79
N ALA A 143 -7.55 -13.08 3.06
CA ALA A 143 -7.14 -11.88 3.79
C ALA A 143 -6.67 -12.21 5.22
N ASN A 144 -7.37 -13.11 5.91
CA ASN A 144 -6.97 -13.58 7.23
C ASN A 144 -5.61 -14.28 7.19
N SER A 145 -5.40 -15.18 6.22
CA SER A 145 -4.12 -15.89 6.09
C SER A 145 -2.95 -14.96 5.81
N THR A 146 -3.21 -13.86 5.10
CA THR A 146 -2.17 -12.91 4.67
C THR A 146 -1.89 -11.83 5.72
N TYR A 147 -2.92 -11.31 6.39
CA TYR A 147 -2.82 -10.08 7.17
C TYR A 147 -3.14 -10.22 8.65
N ALA A 148 -3.91 -11.25 9.08
CA ALA A 148 -4.44 -11.27 10.43
C ALA A 148 -3.36 -11.37 11.53
N ASP A 149 -2.29 -12.12 11.29
CA ASP A 149 -1.17 -12.25 12.24
C ASP A 149 -0.42 -10.93 12.46
N THR A 150 -0.36 -10.08 11.44
CA THR A 150 0.37 -8.80 11.51
C THR A 150 -0.51 -7.64 11.95
N TYR A 151 -1.75 -7.59 11.46
CA TYR A 151 -2.62 -6.42 11.59
C TYR A 151 -3.93 -6.70 12.36
N GLY A 152 -4.21 -7.95 12.68
CA GLY A 152 -5.45 -8.42 13.30
C GLY A 152 -6.57 -8.71 12.30
N GLU A 153 -7.50 -9.59 12.68
CA GLU A 153 -8.62 -10.06 11.83
C GLU A 153 -9.50 -8.92 11.33
N ASN A 154 -9.81 -7.93 12.17
CA ASN A 154 -10.64 -6.79 11.76
C ASN A 154 -10.00 -5.99 10.61
N ARG A 155 -8.67 -5.84 10.61
CA ARG A 155 -7.97 -5.17 9.50
C ARG A 155 -7.91 -6.04 8.25
N ALA A 156 -7.71 -7.34 8.43
CA ALA A 156 -7.77 -8.30 7.32
C ALA A 156 -9.13 -8.24 6.61
N HIS A 157 -10.22 -8.27 7.37
CA HIS A 157 -11.58 -8.15 6.83
C HIS A 157 -11.86 -6.79 6.16
N LEU A 158 -11.33 -5.70 6.72
CA LEU A 158 -11.44 -4.38 6.07
C LEU A 158 -10.67 -4.36 4.75
N ASN A 159 -9.49 -4.95 4.69
CA ASN A 159 -8.72 -5.05 3.44
C ASN A 159 -9.47 -5.86 2.38
N ALA A 160 -10.09 -7.00 2.76
CA ALA A 160 -10.93 -7.79 1.84
C ALA A 160 -12.11 -6.96 1.30
N LEU A 161 -12.79 -6.21 2.20
CA LEU A 161 -13.88 -5.33 1.79
C LEU A 161 -13.42 -4.24 0.82
N GLN A 162 -12.28 -3.61 1.10
CA GLN A 162 -11.70 -2.57 0.24
C GLN A 162 -11.34 -3.11 -1.14
N SER A 163 -10.73 -4.31 -1.21
CA SER A 163 -10.43 -4.97 -2.49
C SER A 163 -11.70 -5.22 -3.28
N CYS A 164 -12.71 -5.84 -2.67
CA CYS A 164 -14.01 -6.08 -3.29
C CYS A 164 -14.66 -4.79 -3.83
N VAL A 165 -14.54 -3.67 -3.11
CA VAL A 165 -15.08 -2.38 -3.55
C VAL A 165 -14.27 -1.81 -4.72
N LEU A 166 -12.94 -1.89 -4.68
CA LEU A 166 -12.07 -1.40 -5.75
C LEU A 166 -12.27 -2.19 -7.04
N ASP A 167 -12.40 -3.50 -6.95
CA ASP A 167 -12.70 -4.38 -8.09
C ASP A 167 -14.05 -3.99 -8.71
N TRP A 168 -15.09 -3.83 -7.87
CA TRP A 168 -16.40 -3.41 -8.34
C TRP A 168 -16.34 -2.02 -9.00
N LEU A 169 -15.62 -1.06 -8.41
CA LEU A 169 -15.43 0.28 -8.98
C LEU A 169 -14.68 0.20 -10.31
N GLY A 170 -13.64 -0.64 -10.42
CA GLY A 170 -12.89 -0.88 -11.65
C GLY A 170 -13.76 -1.37 -12.79
N GLU A 171 -14.69 -2.28 -12.51
CA GLU A 171 -15.63 -2.84 -13.49
C GLU A 171 -16.77 -1.87 -13.88
N ASN A 172 -17.17 -0.98 -12.98
CA ASN A 172 -18.36 -0.14 -13.12
C ASN A 172 -18.04 1.36 -13.31
N SER A 173 -16.78 1.73 -13.47
CA SER A 173 -16.34 3.10 -13.74
C SER A 173 -15.73 3.21 -15.14
N THR A 174 -15.81 4.40 -15.72
CA THR A 174 -15.09 4.75 -16.93
C THR A 174 -14.33 6.04 -16.69
N VAL A 175 -13.02 6.05 -16.94
CA VAL A 175 -12.25 7.28 -16.99
C VAL A 175 -12.57 7.97 -18.30
N ALA A 176 -13.10 9.18 -18.23
CA ALA A 176 -13.40 10.02 -19.39
C ALA A 176 -12.16 10.82 -19.82
#